data_183e8528c554c5a4ffccc2961f832a42
#
_entry.id   183e8528c554c5a4ffccc2961f832a42
#
_cell.length_a   1.000
_cell.length_b   1.000
_cell.length_c   1.000
_cell.angle_alpha   90.00
_cell.angle_beta   90.00
_cell.angle_gamma   90.00
#
_symmetry.space_group_name_H-M   'P 1'
#
loop_
_entity.id
_entity.type
_entity.pdbx_description
1 polymer ?
#
loop_
_entity_poly.entity_id
_entity_poly.type
_entity_poly.pdbx_seq_one_letter_code
_entity_poly.pdbx_strand_id
1 'polypeptide(L)'
;ATCFVSEQIYNLIRKKPLTFDLSAVVTGLILGLNLPPRAPWYIPVIGGVFAIIVVKMLFGGLGKNFANPAATARVFLLLAYSSLMTQYIGADIAGNILSTDTVTAPTYLGGGTAALAGEFWGGRDYWGYVLQLLFGYVGGCIGETCKVAVIAGAVYLTARRVIDWRIPLVYLLTAAVMVLACYGSASEILLQLLSGGMLFGAVFMATDYATSPKWRYNRILYAIGLGVITVLIRRFGTYPEGTSLAILIMNLLVPIMDKYLLPVRFGQTTKAGKPYPQGMKWSMRGVCLALVLALAVAVPVLALQPMEYVYVKSAQVNEAGDYVFEVEGAAYLADYDYTQPLAYTVTIDSEKYIVSEIIPVTQSTMGYVAELALFLNKTRHEVASLTGEDLSVDSKTSAT
;
A
#
# COMPACT_ATOMS: atom_id res chain seq x y z
N ALA A 1 13.20 18.72 -13.59
CA ALA A 1 14.43 18.99 -14.35
C ALA A 1 14.97 17.71 -15.00
N THR A 2 15.35 16.68 -14.23
CA THR A 2 16.03 15.47 -14.73
C THR A 2 15.27 14.78 -15.87
N CYS A 3 13.96 14.56 -15.71
CA CYS A 3 13.14 13.93 -16.75
C CYS A 3 13.18 14.67 -18.09
N PHE A 4 13.06 16.00 -18.05
CA PHE A 4 13.11 16.81 -19.25
C PHE A 4 14.49 16.75 -19.92
N VAL A 5 15.56 16.92 -19.14
CA VAL A 5 16.93 16.84 -19.64
C VAL A 5 17.22 15.47 -20.25
N SER A 6 16.81 14.38 -19.59
CA SER A 6 16.98 13.01 -20.09
C SER A 6 16.28 12.78 -21.42
N GLU A 7 15.07 13.34 -21.62
CA GLU A 7 14.35 13.27 -22.89
C GLU A 7 15.09 14.00 -24.01
N GLN A 8 15.56 15.23 -23.74
CA GLN A 8 16.30 16.00 -24.72
C GLN A 8 17.64 15.35 -25.11
N ILE A 9 18.38 14.82 -24.13
CA ILE A 9 19.63 14.08 -24.37
C ILE A 9 19.36 12.85 -25.26
N TYR A 10 18.32 12.07 -24.94
CA TYR A 10 17.94 10.91 -25.77
C TYR A 10 17.61 11.30 -27.20
N ASN A 11 16.81 12.38 -27.39
CA ASN A 11 16.44 12.87 -28.72
C ASN A 11 17.68 13.34 -29.50
N LEU A 12 18.62 14.02 -28.83
CA LEU A 12 19.88 14.47 -29.45
C LEU A 12 20.73 13.27 -29.91
N ILE A 13 20.92 12.27 -29.04
CA ILE A 13 21.69 11.04 -29.37
C ILE A 13 21.05 10.31 -30.55
N ARG A 14 19.72 10.25 -30.61
CA ARG A 14 18.95 9.56 -31.69
C ARG A 14 18.75 10.44 -32.91
N LYS A 15 19.32 11.66 -32.94
CA LYS A 15 19.17 12.65 -34.04
C LYS A 15 17.70 12.96 -34.35
N LYS A 16 16.84 12.94 -33.32
CA LYS A 16 15.43 13.33 -33.41
C LYS A 16 15.28 14.83 -33.11
N PRO A 17 14.23 15.49 -33.61
CA PRO A 17 13.96 16.87 -33.22
C PRO A 17 13.73 16.98 -31.70
N LEU A 18 14.19 18.06 -31.12
CA LEU A 18 13.94 18.35 -29.71
C LEU A 18 12.44 18.57 -29.50
N THR A 19 11.87 17.92 -28.50
CA THR A 19 10.44 18.01 -28.16
C THR A 19 10.24 18.89 -26.93
N PHE A 20 9.29 19.81 -27.00
CA PHE A 20 8.90 20.71 -25.90
C PHE A 20 7.47 20.48 -25.46
N ASP A 21 7.00 19.23 -25.54
CA ASP A 21 5.60 18.85 -25.21
C ASP A 21 5.30 18.82 -23.70
N LEU A 22 6.28 19.10 -22.85
CA LEU A 22 6.18 19.08 -21.39
C LEU A 22 5.79 17.75 -20.75
N SER A 23 5.57 16.68 -21.53
CA SER A 23 5.16 15.38 -21.00
C SER A 23 6.17 14.77 -20.04
N ALA A 24 7.47 14.99 -20.28
CA ALA A 24 8.53 14.59 -19.35
C ALA A 24 8.50 15.41 -18.05
N VAL A 25 8.08 16.67 -18.12
CA VAL A 25 7.93 17.53 -16.93
C VAL A 25 6.80 16.99 -16.05
N VAL A 26 5.67 16.63 -16.65
CA VAL A 26 4.53 16.02 -15.94
C VAL A 26 4.94 14.69 -15.29
N THR A 27 5.65 13.82 -16.02
CA THR A 27 6.19 12.57 -15.48
C THR A 27 7.10 12.83 -14.28
N GLY A 28 8.02 13.80 -14.40
CA GLY A 28 8.94 14.16 -13.33
C GLY A 28 8.25 14.80 -12.12
N LEU A 29 7.16 15.54 -12.33
CA LEU A 29 6.34 16.11 -11.26
C LEU A 29 5.61 15.01 -10.49
N ILE A 30 4.91 14.10 -11.19
CA ILE A 30 4.21 12.98 -10.58
C ILE A 30 5.19 12.09 -9.82
N LEU A 31 6.36 11.77 -10.40
CA LEU A 31 7.39 10.99 -9.71
C LEU A 31 7.89 11.72 -8.46
N GLY A 32 8.25 13.00 -8.56
CA GLY A 32 8.75 13.78 -7.44
C GLY A 32 7.76 13.89 -6.28
N LEU A 33 6.46 14.03 -6.59
CA LEU A 33 5.39 14.03 -5.59
C LEU A 33 5.20 12.66 -4.92
N ASN A 34 5.64 11.59 -5.55
CA ASN A 34 5.60 10.22 -5.00
C ASN A 34 6.88 9.80 -4.27
N LEU A 35 7.81 10.70 -4.05
CA LEU A 35 9.02 10.43 -3.29
C LEU A 35 8.89 10.87 -1.83
N PRO A 36 9.53 10.17 -0.89
CA PRO A 36 9.60 10.61 0.50
C PRO A 36 10.43 11.91 0.60
N PRO A 37 10.09 12.82 1.53
CA PRO A 37 10.76 14.12 1.63
C PRO A 37 12.24 14.03 2.02
N ARG A 38 12.67 12.95 2.67
CA ARG A 38 14.08 12.69 3.01
C ARG A 38 14.88 11.98 1.92
N ALA A 39 14.29 11.70 0.76
CA ALA A 39 15.01 11.03 -0.33
C ALA A 39 16.25 11.84 -0.74
N PRO A 40 17.46 11.24 -0.74
CA PRO A 40 18.67 11.90 -1.22
C PRO A 40 18.50 12.36 -2.68
N TRP A 41 19.18 13.44 -3.05
CA TRP A 41 19.05 14.08 -4.37
C TRP A 41 19.29 13.15 -5.57
N TYR A 42 20.08 12.09 -5.39
CA TYR A 42 20.36 11.13 -6.47
C TYR A 42 19.19 10.18 -6.74
N ILE A 43 18.32 9.91 -5.77
CA ILE A 43 17.12 9.05 -5.93
C ILE A 43 16.16 9.61 -6.99
N PRO A 44 15.71 10.89 -6.93
CA PRO A 44 14.88 11.45 -8.00
C PRO A 44 15.61 11.54 -9.34
N VAL A 45 16.94 11.64 -9.35
CA VAL A 45 17.73 11.62 -10.60
C VAL A 45 17.67 10.22 -11.23
N ILE A 46 18.00 9.18 -10.48
CA ILE A 46 17.96 7.78 -10.96
C ILE A 46 16.53 7.43 -11.44
N GLY A 47 15.51 7.72 -10.62
CA GLY A 47 14.13 7.47 -10.98
C GLY A 47 13.66 8.23 -12.21
N GLY A 48 14.07 9.50 -12.35
CA GLY A 48 13.75 10.32 -13.51
C GLY A 48 14.38 9.84 -14.81
N VAL A 49 15.66 9.44 -14.76
CA VAL A 49 16.37 8.83 -15.90
C VAL A 49 15.69 7.51 -16.30
N PHE A 50 15.40 6.65 -15.32
CA PHE A 50 14.72 5.38 -15.56
C PHE A 50 13.32 5.57 -16.16
N ALA A 51 12.50 6.47 -15.61
CA ALA A 51 11.16 6.77 -16.11
C ALA A 51 11.16 7.20 -17.57
N ILE A 52 12.09 8.07 -17.94
CA ILE A 52 12.12 8.65 -19.28
C ILE A 52 12.84 7.73 -20.26
N ILE A 53 14.06 7.31 -19.98
CA ILE A 53 14.84 6.54 -20.95
C ILE A 53 14.24 5.14 -21.08
N VAL A 54 14.09 4.40 -19.99
CA VAL A 54 13.71 3.00 -20.04
C VAL A 54 12.21 2.84 -20.34
N VAL A 55 11.33 3.53 -19.60
CA VAL A 55 9.89 3.29 -19.70
C VAL A 55 9.24 4.04 -20.86
N LYS A 56 9.69 5.29 -21.14
CA LYS A 56 9.06 6.13 -22.17
C LYS A 56 9.79 6.04 -23.52
N MET A 57 11.07 6.34 -23.58
CA MET A 57 11.77 6.59 -24.86
C MET A 57 12.17 5.32 -25.59
N LEU A 58 12.56 4.25 -24.90
CA LEU A 58 12.90 2.95 -25.52
C LEU A 58 11.71 2.32 -26.24
N PHE A 59 10.50 2.54 -25.76
CA PHE A 59 9.27 2.03 -26.37
C PHE A 59 8.67 2.94 -27.45
N GLY A 60 9.32 4.06 -27.75
CA GLY A 60 8.97 4.92 -28.89
C GLY A 60 8.44 6.30 -28.51
N GLY A 61 8.47 6.69 -27.24
CA GLY A 61 8.11 8.03 -26.75
C GLY A 61 6.65 8.14 -26.33
N LEU A 62 6.13 9.37 -26.37
CA LEU A 62 4.80 9.69 -25.89
C LEU A 62 3.71 8.82 -26.54
N GLY A 63 2.83 8.23 -25.71
CA GLY A 63 1.70 7.41 -26.16
C GLY A 63 2.04 5.96 -26.56
N LYS A 64 3.32 5.56 -26.50
CA LYS A 64 3.78 4.19 -26.77
C LYS A 64 4.33 3.46 -25.55
N ASN A 65 4.17 4.04 -24.37
CA ASN A 65 4.63 3.48 -23.11
C ASN A 65 3.86 2.18 -22.82
N PHE A 66 4.56 1.16 -22.34
CA PHE A 66 3.92 -0.08 -21.90
C PHE A 66 3.25 0.06 -20.53
N ALA A 67 3.72 1.00 -19.70
CA ALA A 67 3.18 1.32 -18.40
C ALA A 67 3.38 2.80 -18.07
N ASN A 68 2.73 3.30 -17.03
CA ASN A 68 2.90 4.68 -16.56
C ASN A 68 4.36 4.89 -16.09
N PRO A 69 5.11 5.84 -16.70
CA PRO A 69 6.54 6.00 -16.41
C PRO A 69 6.83 6.39 -14.97
N ALA A 70 5.99 7.23 -14.36
CA ALA A 70 6.17 7.66 -12.97
C ALA A 70 5.89 6.52 -11.99
N ALA A 71 4.81 5.75 -12.21
CA ALA A 71 4.48 4.59 -11.38
C ALA A 71 5.56 3.51 -11.46
N THR A 72 6.01 3.20 -12.68
CA THR A 72 7.05 2.19 -12.90
C THR A 72 8.38 2.59 -12.26
N ALA A 73 8.77 3.86 -12.38
CA ALA A 73 9.99 4.36 -11.75
C ALA A 73 9.88 4.34 -10.21
N ARG A 74 8.71 4.66 -9.65
CA ARG A 74 8.48 4.53 -8.20
C ARG A 74 8.64 3.08 -7.73
N VAL A 75 8.05 2.12 -8.45
CA VAL A 75 8.20 0.69 -8.13
C VAL A 75 9.67 0.26 -8.22
N PHE A 76 10.37 0.67 -9.27
CA PHE A 76 11.81 0.40 -9.42
C PHE A 76 12.61 0.95 -8.22
N LEU A 77 12.39 2.21 -7.84
CA LEU A 77 13.06 2.82 -6.70
C LEU A 77 12.71 2.13 -5.38
N LEU A 78 11.44 1.74 -5.19
CA LEU A 78 11.00 1.04 -3.98
C LEU A 78 11.68 -0.33 -3.84
N LEU A 79 11.86 -1.06 -4.94
CA LEU A 79 12.51 -2.37 -4.93
C LEU A 79 14.04 -2.25 -4.78
N ALA A 80 14.65 -1.26 -5.46
CA ALA A 80 16.11 -1.09 -5.45
C ALA A 80 16.64 -0.36 -4.20
N TYR A 81 15.86 0.55 -3.63
CA TYR A 81 16.26 1.43 -2.51
C TYR A 81 15.18 1.46 -1.43
N SER A 82 14.68 0.30 -1.01
CA SER A 82 13.53 0.17 -0.09
C SER A 82 13.72 0.97 1.20
N SER A 83 14.88 0.91 1.84
CA SER A 83 15.17 1.63 3.08
C SER A 83 15.09 3.15 2.95
N LEU A 84 15.49 3.70 1.80
CA LEU A 84 15.42 5.16 1.53
C LEU A 84 14.01 5.58 1.11
N MET A 85 13.26 4.71 0.45
CA MET A 85 11.92 4.98 -0.04
C MET A 85 10.81 4.85 1.04
N THR A 86 11.14 4.29 2.19
CA THR A 86 10.21 4.12 3.33
C THR A 86 10.49 5.08 4.49
N GLN A 87 11.45 6.00 4.34
CA GLN A 87 11.75 7.01 5.37
C GLN A 87 10.81 8.21 5.24
N TYR A 88 9.75 8.19 6.02
CA TYR A 88 8.79 9.29 6.07
C TYR A 88 9.06 10.19 7.28
N ILE A 89 8.77 11.49 7.12
CA ILE A 89 8.82 12.44 8.22
C ILE A 89 7.46 12.38 8.94
N GLY A 90 7.49 12.10 10.24
CA GLY A 90 6.31 12.25 11.09
C GLY A 90 5.96 13.74 11.26
N ALA A 91 4.68 14.06 11.22
CA ALA A 91 4.23 15.36 11.68
C ALA A 91 4.37 15.37 13.20
N ASP A 92 5.28 16.17 13.73
CA ASP A 92 5.35 16.40 15.17
C ASP A 92 4.12 17.23 15.55
N ILE A 93 3.31 16.68 16.46
CA ILE A 93 1.96 17.15 16.79
C ILE A 93 1.95 18.53 17.43
N ALA A 94 3.10 18.98 17.92
CA ALA A 94 3.28 20.33 18.48
C ALA A 94 3.29 21.45 17.43
N GLY A 95 3.00 21.17 16.15
CA GLY A 95 2.93 22.19 15.09
C GLY A 95 4.28 22.67 14.55
N ASN A 96 5.39 22.07 14.98
CA ASN A 96 6.73 22.41 14.49
C ASN A 96 7.13 21.53 13.30
N ILE A 97 6.53 21.80 12.14
CA ILE A 97 6.96 21.24 10.85
C ILE A 97 8.44 21.61 10.53
N LEU A 98 9.01 22.54 11.26
CA LEU A 98 10.35 23.09 11.09
C LEU A 98 11.33 22.69 12.19
N SER A 99 10.97 21.77 13.11
CA SER A 99 11.94 21.30 14.10
C SER A 99 13.00 20.43 13.41
N THR A 100 14.27 20.73 13.67
CA THR A 100 15.43 20.01 13.14
C THR A 100 15.52 18.55 13.61
N ASP A 101 14.76 18.17 14.62
CA ASP A 101 14.69 16.83 15.21
C ASP A 101 13.48 16.01 14.72
N THR A 102 13.15 16.08 13.43
CA THR A 102 12.11 15.25 12.85
C THR A 102 12.49 13.78 12.85
N VAL A 103 11.86 13.01 13.73
CA VAL A 103 12.00 11.55 13.79
C VAL A 103 11.25 10.93 12.60
N THR A 104 11.81 9.86 12.04
CA THR A 104 11.08 9.05 11.05
C THR A 104 9.88 8.41 11.74
N ALA A 105 8.68 8.66 11.21
CA ALA A 105 7.46 8.04 11.74
C ALA A 105 6.89 7.03 10.73
N PRO A 106 6.29 5.95 11.20
CA PRO A 106 5.57 5.02 10.34
C PRO A 106 4.37 5.72 9.69
N THR A 107 4.01 5.31 8.48
CA THR A 107 2.73 5.70 7.89
C THR A 107 1.60 4.94 8.56
N TYR A 108 0.34 5.41 8.42
CA TYR A 108 -0.83 4.66 8.90
C TYR A 108 -0.83 3.19 8.39
N LEU A 109 -0.39 2.96 7.17
CA LEU A 109 -0.33 1.62 6.57
C LEU A 109 0.70 0.69 7.23
N GLY A 110 1.74 1.25 7.88
CA GLY A 110 2.77 0.49 8.57
C GLY A 110 2.62 0.45 10.09
N GLY A 111 1.94 1.43 10.69
CA GLY A 111 1.82 1.58 12.15
C GLY A 111 0.37 1.65 12.67
N GLY A 112 -0.63 1.53 11.79
CA GLY A 112 -2.03 1.64 12.19
C GLY A 112 -2.36 2.98 12.85
N THR A 113 -3.29 2.97 13.81
CA THR A 113 -3.70 4.15 14.58
C THR A 113 -2.59 4.74 15.46
N ALA A 114 -1.59 3.94 15.83
CA ALA A 114 -0.43 4.41 16.58
C ALA A 114 0.40 5.44 15.79
N ALA A 115 0.42 5.35 14.46
CA ALA A 115 1.07 6.33 13.58
C ALA A 115 0.34 7.69 13.54
N LEU A 116 -0.89 7.74 14.03
CA LEU A 116 -1.74 8.93 14.12
C LEU A 116 -1.77 9.49 15.54
N ALA A 117 -0.73 9.22 16.34
CA ALA A 117 -0.66 9.48 17.77
C ALA A 117 -0.59 10.97 18.10
N GLY A 118 -1.62 11.73 17.81
CA GLY A 118 -1.70 13.13 18.21
C GLY A 118 -3.11 13.64 18.37
N GLU A 119 -3.27 14.56 19.29
CA GLU A 119 -4.51 15.30 19.41
C GLU A 119 -4.57 16.34 18.28
N PHE A 120 -5.46 16.12 17.35
CA PHE A 120 -5.80 17.09 16.31
C PHE A 120 -7.31 17.31 16.34
N TRP A 121 -7.76 18.51 16.40
CA TRP A 121 -9.16 18.98 16.38
C TRP A 121 -10.22 17.92 16.78
N GLY A 122 -10.26 17.51 18.06
CA GLY A 122 -11.26 16.58 18.55
C GLY A 122 -10.75 15.36 19.28
N GLY A 123 -9.42 15.25 19.52
CA GLY A 123 -8.85 14.16 20.29
C GLY A 123 -8.48 12.92 19.46
N ARG A 124 -8.29 11.78 20.13
CA ARG A 124 -7.93 10.49 19.53
C ARG A 124 -9.13 9.69 19.03
N ASP A 125 -10.17 10.38 18.57
CA ASP A 125 -11.39 9.77 18.05
C ASP A 125 -11.22 9.39 16.59
N TYR A 126 -12.09 8.49 16.10
CA TYR A 126 -12.13 8.08 14.71
C TYR A 126 -12.15 9.27 13.73
N TRP A 127 -12.94 10.27 13.99
CA TRP A 127 -13.03 11.48 13.16
C TRP A 127 -11.78 12.34 13.24
N GLY A 128 -11.09 12.37 14.37
CA GLY A 128 -9.78 12.99 14.52
C GLY A 128 -8.75 12.34 13.60
N TYR A 129 -8.71 11.03 13.52
CA TYR A 129 -7.84 10.29 12.60
C TYR A 129 -8.18 10.55 11.13
N VAL A 130 -9.46 10.58 10.78
CA VAL A 130 -9.90 10.93 9.41
C VAL A 130 -9.47 12.34 9.03
N LEU A 131 -9.60 13.32 9.92
CA LEU A 131 -9.17 14.69 9.68
C LEU A 131 -7.65 14.82 9.54
N GLN A 132 -6.87 14.11 10.36
CA GLN A 132 -5.41 14.06 10.21
C GLN A 132 -5.00 13.56 8.82
N LEU A 133 -5.60 12.46 8.37
CA LEU A 133 -5.36 11.91 7.03
C LEU A 133 -5.80 12.86 5.92
N LEU A 134 -6.92 13.57 6.07
CA LEU A 134 -7.44 14.52 5.10
C LEU A 134 -6.52 15.74 4.92
N PHE A 135 -6.10 16.33 6.01
CA PHE A 135 -5.29 17.56 5.99
C PHE A 135 -3.79 17.30 5.88
N GLY A 136 -3.35 16.04 6.03
CA GLY A 136 -1.98 15.65 5.78
C GLY A 136 -1.05 15.72 7.00
N TYR A 137 -1.59 15.68 8.21
CA TYR A 137 -0.81 15.59 9.45
C TYR A 137 -0.36 14.15 9.72
N VAL A 138 0.21 13.52 8.70
CA VAL A 138 0.69 12.13 8.74
C VAL A 138 1.96 12.00 7.91
N GLY A 139 2.79 11.04 8.26
CA GLY A 139 3.95 10.69 7.44
C GLY A 139 3.54 10.13 6.07
N GLY A 140 4.26 10.52 5.03
CA GLY A 140 3.99 10.07 3.67
C GLY A 140 4.87 10.73 2.63
N CYS A 141 4.63 10.40 1.35
CA CYS A 141 5.30 11.08 0.24
C CYS A 141 4.73 12.49 0.04
N ILE A 142 5.53 13.37 -0.57
CA ILE A 142 5.24 14.81 -0.69
C ILE A 142 3.84 15.11 -1.25
N GLY A 143 3.40 14.39 -2.28
CA GLY A 143 2.13 14.66 -2.98
C GLY A 143 0.93 13.88 -2.46
N GLU A 144 1.13 12.94 -1.55
CA GLU A 144 0.04 12.10 -1.05
C GLU A 144 -0.49 12.50 0.32
N THR A 145 0.22 13.34 1.06
CA THR A 145 -0.17 13.71 2.43
C THR A 145 -1.48 14.50 2.46
N CYS A 146 -1.59 15.62 1.76
CA CYS A 146 -2.80 16.45 1.76
C CYS A 146 -3.87 15.92 0.78
N LYS A 147 -4.84 15.17 1.29
CA LYS A 147 -5.93 14.59 0.47
C LYS A 147 -6.89 15.66 -0.06
N VAL A 148 -7.08 16.74 0.67
CA VAL A 148 -7.91 17.88 0.22
C VAL A 148 -7.36 18.45 -1.09
N ALA A 149 -6.06 18.65 -1.19
CA ALA A 149 -5.43 19.13 -2.43
C ALA A 149 -5.58 18.13 -3.59
N VAL A 150 -5.44 16.81 -3.32
CA VAL A 150 -5.63 15.76 -4.32
C VAL A 150 -7.08 15.73 -4.80
N ILE A 151 -8.08 15.85 -3.90
CA ILE A 151 -9.50 15.91 -4.25
C ILE A 151 -9.80 17.16 -5.08
N ALA A 152 -9.29 18.33 -4.70
CA ALA A 152 -9.45 19.56 -5.48
C ALA A 152 -8.88 19.41 -6.89
N GLY A 153 -7.70 18.80 -7.03
CA GLY A 153 -7.11 18.45 -8.33
C GLY A 153 -7.98 17.49 -9.14
N ALA A 154 -8.54 16.46 -8.49
CA ALA A 154 -9.45 15.50 -9.14
C ALA A 154 -10.71 16.20 -9.67
N VAL A 155 -11.33 17.05 -8.87
CA VAL A 155 -12.52 17.83 -9.26
C VAL A 155 -12.19 18.73 -10.46
N TYR A 156 -11.08 19.47 -10.40
CA TYR A 156 -10.65 20.34 -11.48
C TYR A 156 -10.41 19.58 -12.78
N LEU A 157 -9.63 18.49 -12.75
CA LEU A 157 -9.32 17.70 -13.94
C LEU A 157 -10.57 17.02 -14.53
N THR A 158 -11.47 16.56 -13.68
CA THR A 158 -12.76 15.97 -14.10
C THR A 158 -13.66 17.03 -14.73
N ALA A 159 -13.80 18.19 -14.12
CA ALA A 159 -14.58 19.31 -14.66
C ALA A 159 -14.05 19.79 -16.02
N ARG A 160 -12.72 19.80 -16.18
CA ARG A 160 -12.05 20.11 -17.46
C ARG A 160 -12.07 18.94 -18.45
N ARG A 161 -12.64 17.79 -18.08
CA ARG A 161 -12.70 16.55 -18.89
C ARG A 161 -11.33 16.04 -19.34
N VAL A 162 -10.28 16.31 -18.55
CA VAL A 162 -8.93 15.81 -18.80
C VAL A 162 -8.83 14.34 -18.40
N ILE A 163 -9.49 13.94 -17.31
CA ILE A 163 -9.52 12.56 -16.83
C ILE A 163 -10.92 11.95 -16.91
N ASP A 164 -11.01 10.64 -17.05
CA ASP A 164 -12.27 9.90 -16.96
C ASP A 164 -12.56 9.57 -15.48
N TRP A 165 -13.56 10.22 -14.92
CA TRP A 165 -13.99 10.08 -13.52
C TRP A 165 -14.36 8.63 -13.13
N ARG A 166 -14.67 7.77 -14.10
CA ARG A 166 -15.04 6.36 -13.85
C ARG A 166 -13.90 5.56 -13.27
N ILE A 167 -12.66 5.83 -13.73
CA ILE A 167 -11.49 5.08 -13.22
C ILE A 167 -11.29 5.34 -11.73
N PRO A 168 -11.09 6.57 -11.24
CA PRO A 168 -10.90 6.79 -9.81
C PRO A 168 -12.12 6.41 -8.98
N LEU A 169 -13.35 6.67 -9.46
CA LEU A 169 -14.56 6.31 -8.71
C LEU A 169 -14.68 4.78 -8.52
N VAL A 170 -14.60 4.02 -9.61
CA VAL A 170 -14.74 2.55 -9.55
C VAL A 170 -13.59 1.93 -8.78
N TYR A 171 -12.38 2.45 -8.93
CA TYR A 171 -11.21 2.00 -8.16
C TYR A 171 -11.44 2.17 -6.66
N LEU A 172 -11.83 3.36 -6.20
CA LEU A 172 -12.07 3.63 -4.78
C LEU A 172 -13.25 2.82 -4.23
N LEU A 173 -14.34 2.68 -4.99
CA LEU A 173 -15.48 1.86 -4.59
C LEU A 173 -15.09 0.38 -4.44
N THR A 174 -14.34 -0.15 -5.40
CA THR A 174 -13.85 -1.54 -5.33
C THR A 174 -12.90 -1.71 -4.15
N ALA A 175 -11.99 -0.76 -3.92
CA ALA A 175 -11.10 -0.79 -2.78
C ALA A 175 -11.89 -0.75 -1.45
N ALA A 176 -12.95 0.07 -1.35
CA ALA A 176 -13.81 0.11 -0.16
C ALA A 176 -14.47 -1.25 0.13
N VAL A 177 -15.01 -1.90 -0.90
CA VAL A 177 -15.61 -3.24 -0.78
C VAL A 177 -14.57 -4.27 -0.35
N MET A 178 -13.36 -4.21 -0.96
CA MET A 178 -12.26 -5.11 -0.62
C MET A 178 -11.72 -4.89 0.80
N VAL A 179 -11.62 -3.63 1.24
CA VAL A 179 -11.25 -3.31 2.64
C VAL A 179 -12.27 -3.91 3.59
N LEU A 180 -13.57 -3.73 3.34
CA LEU A 180 -14.61 -4.35 4.16
C LEU A 180 -14.47 -5.88 4.22
N ALA A 181 -14.19 -6.51 3.09
CA ALA A 181 -14.01 -7.96 3.00
C ALA A 181 -12.75 -8.47 3.72
N CYS A 182 -11.62 -7.73 3.63
CA CYS A 182 -10.33 -8.17 4.17
C CYS A 182 -10.08 -7.77 5.63
N TYR A 183 -10.69 -6.67 6.09
CA TYR A 183 -10.48 -6.14 7.44
C TYR A 183 -11.70 -6.34 8.35
N GLY A 184 -12.87 -6.66 7.80
CA GLY A 184 -14.08 -6.93 8.55
C GLY A 184 -14.72 -5.72 9.25
N SER A 185 -14.13 -4.52 9.15
CA SER A 185 -14.58 -3.31 9.82
C SER A 185 -14.88 -2.18 8.84
N ALA A 186 -16.06 -1.58 8.99
CA ALA A 186 -16.44 -0.43 8.18
C ALA A 186 -15.65 0.85 8.53
N SER A 187 -15.15 0.97 9.76
CA SER A 187 -14.30 2.09 10.19
C SER A 187 -12.97 2.12 9.43
N GLU A 188 -12.43 0.97 9.04
CA GLU A 188 -11.20 0.89 8.26
C GLU A 188 -11.33 1.46 6.84
N ILE A 189 -12.54 1.50 6.27
CA ILE A 189 -12.74 1.91 4.87
C ILE A 189 -12.15 3.30 4.61
N LEU A 190 -12.58 4.33 5.38
CA LEU A 190 -12.09 5.69 5.17
C LEU A 190 -10.61 5.84 5.50
N LEU A 191 -10.15 5.19 6.56
CA LEU A 191 -8.75 5.24 6.97
C LEU A 191 -7.86 4.64 5.89
N GLN A 192 -8.21 3.49 5.33
CA GLN A 192 -7.47 2.82 4.26
C GLN A 192 -7.54 3.58 2.93
N LEU A 193 -8.69 4.17 2.56
CA LEU A 193 -8.82 4.94 1.33
C LEU A 193 -8.04 6.25 1.39
N LEU A 194 -8.01 6.91 2.55
CA LEU A 194 -7.29 8.16 2.77
C LEU A 194 -5.81 7.95 3.10
N SER A 195 -5.38 6.74 3.45
CA SER A 195 -3.99 6.46 3.77
C SER A 195 -3.13 6.24 2.52
N GLY A 196 -1.86 6.59 2.60
CA GLY A 196 -0.86 6.41 1.53
C GLY A 196 -1.26 7.02 0.20
N GLY A 197 -0.70 6.51 -0.88
CA GLY A 197 -0.84 7.05 -2.24
C GLY A 197 -2.06 6.58 -3.02
N MET A 198 -3.07 5.91 -2.42
CA MET A 198 -4.20 5.36 -3.17
C MET A 198 -4.98 6.44 -3.91
N LEU A 199 -5.37 7.51 -3.23
CA LEU A 199 -6.13 8.60 -3.83
C LEU A 199 -5.32 9.34 -4.89
N PHE A 200 -4.04 9.61 -4.63
CA PHE A 200 -3.12 10.22 -5.59
C PHE A 200 -2.94 9.34 -6.83
N GLY A 201 -2.70 8.05 -6.65
CA GLY A 201 -2.55 7.08 -7.72
C GLY A 201 -3.82 6.92 -8.55
N ALA A 202 -5.00 6.91 -7.91
CA ALA A 202 -6.29 6.83 -8.58
C ALA A 202 -6.54 8.02 -9.52
N VAL A 203 -6.15 9.23 -9.11
CA VAL A 203 -6.43 10.48 -9.85
C VAL A 203 -5.36 10.78 -10.90
N PHE A 204 -4.07 10.71 -10.53
CA PHE A 204 -2.99 11.21 -11.39
C PHE A 204 -2.19 10.14 -12.13
N MET A 205 -2.28 8.87 -11.70
CA MET A 205 -1.48 7.79 -12.30
C MET A 205 -2.33 6.77 -13.05
N ALA A 206 -3.44 6.31 -12.47
CA ALA A 206 -4.32 5.32 -13.10
C ALA A 206 -5.13 5.88 -14.27
N THR A 207 -5.32 7.19 -14.31
CA THR A 207 -6.06 7.88 -15.38
C THR A 207 -5.21 8.29 -16.57
N ASP A 208 -3.93 7.91 -16.59
CA ASP A 208 -3.05 8.20 -17.73
C ASP A 208 -3.64 7.61 -19.03
N TYR A 209 -3.94 8.47 -20.00
CA TYR A 209 -4.59 8.09 -21.25
C TYR A 209 -3.70 7.21 -22.15
N ALA A 210 -2.39 7.23 -21.97
CA ALA A 210 -1.46 6.42 -22.75
C ALA A 210 -1.48 4.95 -22.30
N THR A 211 -1.64 4.71 -21.01
CA THR A 211 -1.49 3.39 -20.37
C THR A 211 -2.80 2.81 -19.83
N SER A 212 -3.86 3.61 -19.75
CA SER A 212 -5.19 3.14 -19.36
C SER A 212 -5.96 2.57 -20.58
N PRO A 213 -6.95 1.67 -20.37
CA PRO A 213 -7.75 1.09 -21.44
C PRO A 213 -8.52 2.14 -22.22
N LYS A 214 -8.63 1.94 -23.56
CA LYS A 214 -9.31 2.85 -24.46
C LYS A 214 -10.83 2.78 -24.36
N TRP A 215 -11.37 1.61 -24.05
CA TRP A 215 -12.80 1.35 -24.08
C TRP A 215 -13.45 1.51 -22.70
N ARG A 216 -14.66 2.07 -22.67
CA ARG A 216 -15.40 2.37 -21.46
C ARG A 216 -15.55 1.18 -20.52
N TYR A 217 -15.88 0.00 -21.02
CA TYR A 217 -16.04 -1.21 -20.21
C TYR A 217 -14.69 -1.74 -19.70
N ASN A 218 -13.65 -1.65 -20.52
CA ASN A 218 -12.31 -2.05 -20.12
C ASN A 218 -11.76 -1.14 -19.02
N ARG A 219 -12.11 0.17 -19.02
CA ARG A 219 -11.77 1.10 -17.94
C ARG A 219 -12.39 0.70 -16.61
N ILE A 220 -13.65 0.24 -16.63
CA ILE A 220 -14.33 -0.24 -15.43
C ILE A 220 -13.63 -1.51 -14.91
N LEU A 221 -13.38 -2.49 -15.79
CA LEU A 221 -12.69 -3.72 -15.38
C LEU A 221 -11.26 -3.46 -14.88
N TYR A 222 -10.54 -2.55 -15.54
CA TYR A 222 -9.23 -2.08 -15.11
C TYR A 222 -9.29 -1.47 -13.71
N ALA A 223 -10.25 -0.61 -13.44
CA ALA A 223 -10.43 0.03 -12.15
C ALA A 223 -10.81 -0.96 -11.03
N ILE A 224 -11.64 -1.98 -11.34
CA ILE A 224 -11.93 -3.09 -10.43
C ILE A 224 -10.64 -3.85 -10.11
N GLY A 225 -9.86 -4.22 -11.12
CA GLY A 225 -8.58 -4.89 -10.92
C GLY A 225 -7.61 -4.10 -10.05
N LEU A 226 -7.52 -2.77 -10.26
CA LEU A 226 -6.72 -1.88 -9.42
C LEU A 226 -7.15 -1.94 -7.95
N GLY A 227 -8.46 -1.85 -7.67
CA GLY A 227 -8.99 -1.89 -6.30
C GLY A 227 -8.67 -3.19 -5.60
N VAL A 228 -8.92 -4.32 -6.25
CA VAL A 228 -8.63 -5.65 -5.73
C VAL A 228 -7.14 -5.81 -5.44
N ILE A 229 -6.27 -5.59 -6.44
CA ILE A 229 -4.82 -5.82 -6.30
C ILE A 229 -4.22 -4.89 -5.25
N THR A 230 -4.63 -3.61 -5.20
CA THR A 230 -4.09 -2.66 -4.20
C THR A 230 -4.38 -3.11 -2.78
N VAL A 231 -5.62 -3.53 -2.49
CA VAL A 231 -6.01 -3.95 -1.13
C VAL A 231 -5.34 -5.27 -0.76
N LEU A 232 -5.24 -6.22 -1.71
CA LEU A 232 -4.54 -7.48 -1.48
C LEU A 232 -3.05 -7.25 -1.17
N ILE A 233 -2.37 -6.36 -1.92
CA ILE A 233 -0.98 -6.03 -1.63
C ILE A 233 -0.84 -5.36 -0.26
N ARG A 234 -1.77 -4.46 0.11
CA ARG A 234 -1.75 -3.80 1.42
C ARG A 234 -1.94 -4.76 2.58
N ARG A 235 -2.80 -5.75 2.42
CA ARG A 235 -3.13 -6.71 3.49
C ARG A 235 -2.11 -7.82 3.62
N PHE A 236 -1.60 -8.33 2.49
CA PHE A 236 -0.80 -9.55 2.44
C PHE A 236 0.62 -9.33 1.92
N GLY A 237 0.90 -8.16 1.34
CA GLY A 237 2.21 -7.85 0.77
C GLY A 237 3.18 -7.27 1.79
N THR A 238 4.45 -7.45 1.52
CA THR A 238 5.55 -6.89 2.33
C THR A 238 5.59 -5.35 2.28
N TYR A 239 5.14 -4.77 1.16
CA TYR A 239 5.12 -3.31 0.98
C TYR A 239 3.71 -2.77 1.11
N PRO A 240 3.37 -2.05 2.20
CA PRO A 240 2.02 -1.55 2.45
C PRO A 240 1.53 -0.54 1.41
N GLU A 241 2.44 0.10 0.66
CA GLU A 241 2.10 1.06 -0.41
C GLU A 241 1.93 0.38 -1.77
N GLY A 242 0.99 -0.56 -1.88
CA GLY A 242 0.75 -1.36 -3.09
C GLY A 242 0.23 -0.62 -4.32
N THR A 243 -0.14 0.66 -4.21
CA THR A 243 -0.84 1.40 -5.29
C THR A 243 -0.04 1.47 -6.59
N SER A 244 1.23 1.85 -6.53
CA SER A 244 2.08 1.97 -7.73
C SER A 244 2.33 0.62 -8.38
N LEU A 245 2.48 -0.44 -7.57
CA LEU A 245 2.66 -1.81 -8.05
C LEU A 245 1.38 -2.33 -8.71
N ALA A 246 0.21 -2.07 -8.11
CA ALA A 246 -1.08 -2.42 -8.70
C ALA A 246 -1.29 -1.73 -10.06
N ILE A 247 -0.95 -0.44 -10.16
CA ILE A 247 -1.03 0.31 -11.43
C ILE A 247 -0.09 -0.31 -12.47
N LEU A 248 1.13 -0.65 -12.10
CA LEU A 248 2.08 -1.30 -13.00
C LEU A 248 1.55 -2.63 -13.52
N ILE A 249 1.08 -3.52 -12.63
CA ILE A 249 0.52 -4.82 -13.00
C ILE A 249 -0.67 -4.65 -13.95
N MET A 250 -1.61 -3.76 -13.59
CA MET A 250 -2.79 -3.54 -14.43
C MET A 250 -2.45 -2.90 -15.78
N ASN A 251 -1.45 -2.02 -15.85
CA ASN A 251 -0.99 -1.45 -17.11
C ASN A 251 -0.42 -2.53 -18.06
N LEU A 252 0.30 -3.52 -17.51
CA LEU A 252 0.79 -4.66 -18.31
C LEU A 252 -0.36 -5.51 -18.87
N LEU A 253 -1.51 -5.54 -18.21
CA LEU A 253 -2.69 -6.26 -18.66
C LEU A 253 -3.52 -5.47 -19.70
N VAL A 254 -3.39 -4.14 -19.77
CA VAL A 254 -4.17 -3.29 -20.69
C VAL A 254 -4.05 -3.72 -22.15
N PRO A 255 -2.86 -4.03 -22.72
CA PRO A 255 -2.75 -4.49 -24.10
C PRO A 255 -3.56 -5.77 -24.36
N ILE A 256 -3.59 -6.67 -23.39
CA ILE A 256 -4.38 -7.92 -23.45
C ILE A 256 -5.87 -7.58 -23.41
N MET A 257 -6.28 -6.71 -22.47
CA MET A 257 -7.68 -6.27 -22.35
C MET A 257 -8.14 -5.58 -23.63
N ASP A 258 -7.37 -4.68 -24.20
CA ASP A 258 -7.72 -3.94 -25.40
C ASP A 258 -7.72 -4.84 -26.66
N LYS A 259 -6.93 -5.92 -26.68
CA LYS A 259 -6.94 -6.89 -27.78
C LYS A 259 -8.14 -7.83 -27.73
N TYR A 260 -8.45 -8.39 -26.59
CA TYR A 260 -9.47 -9.44 -26.45
C TYR A 260 -10.86 -8.93 -26.07
N LEU A 261 -10.95 -7.78 -25.39
CA LEU A 261 -12.21 -7.21 -24.91
C LEU A 261 -12.74 -6.06 -25.80
N LEU A 262 -12.31 -6.00 -27.07
CA LEU A 262 -12.80 -4.98 -28.01
C LEU A 262 -14.30 -5.14 -28.29
N PRO A 263 -15.05 -4.04 -28.37
CA PRO A 263 -16.42 -4.08 -28.90
C PRO A 263 -16.40 -4.52 -30.35
N VAL A 264 -17.43 -5.26 -30.78
CA VAL A 264 -17.60 -5.61 -32.17
C VAL A 264 -17.91 -4.34 -32.97
N ARG A 265 -17.15 -4.08 -34.02
CA ARG A 265 -17.42 -2.96 -34.91
C ARG A 265 -18.61 -3.30 -35.83
N PHE A 266 -19.39 -2.29 -36.21
CA PHE A 266 -20.44 -2.45 -37.18
C PHE A 266 -19.86 -3.01 -38.47
N GLY A 267 -20.50 -4.04 -39.03
CA GLY A 267 -20.05 -4.70 -40.29
C GLY A 267 -18.88 -5.68 -40.10
N GLN A 268 -18.38 -5.91 -38.91
CA GLN A 268 -17.33 -6.90 -38.68
C GLN A 268 -17.88 -8.33 -38.76
N THR A 269 -17.28 -9.12 -39.68
CA THR A 269 -17.60 -10.54 -39.87
C THR A 269 -16.50 -11.44 -39.34
N THR A 270 -16.84 -12.68 -39.02
CA THR A 270 -15.86 -13.72 -38.70
C THR A 270 -15.07 -14.13 -39.97
N LYS A 271 -13.97 -14.87 -39.81
CA LYS A 271 -13.21 -15.44 -40.94
C LYS A 271 -14.07 -16.27 -41.89
N ALA A 272 -15.22 -16.77 -41.45
CA ALA A 272 -16.20 -17.52 -42.24
C ALA A 272 -17.29 -16.63 -42.87
N GLY A 273 -17.14 -15.28 -42.90
CA GLY A 273 -18.10 -14.35 -43.48
C GLY A 273 -19.41 -14.15 -42.66
N LYS A 274 -19.58 -14.82 -41.53
CA LYS A 274 -20.75 -14.68 -40.66
C LYS A 274 -20.61 -13.46 -39.74
N PRO A 275 -21.72 -12.77 -39.40
CA PRO A 275 -21.68 -11.67 -38.45
C PRO A 275 -21.12 -12.17 -37.10
N TYR A 276 -20.29 -11.35 -36.48
CA TYR A 276 -19.61 -11.71 -35.21
C TYR A 276 -20.64 -11.84 -34.09
N PRO A 277 -20.76 -13.00 -33.42
CA PRO A 277 -21.75 -13.18 -32.36
C PRO A 277 -21.46 -12.23 -31.19
N GLN A 278 -22.39 -11.33 -30.90
CA GLN A 278 -22.24 -10.36 -29.80
C GLN A 278 -22.10 -11.04 -28.43
N GLY A 279 -22.73 -12.20 -28.24
CA GLY A 279 -22.71 -12.96 -27.00
C GLY A 279 -21.33 -13.50 -26.59
N MET A 280 -20.45 -13.81 -27.55
CA MET A 280 -19.12 -14.36 -27.24
C MET A 280 -18.22 -13.34 -26.53
N LYS A 281 -18.35 -12.05 -26.80
CA LYS A 281 -17.56 -11.00 -26.12
C LYS A 281 -18.08 -10.64 -24.74
N TRP A 282 -19.37 -10.79 -24.53
CA TRP A 282 -19.96 -10.67 -23.19
C TRP A 282 -19.48 -11.81 -22.28
N SER A 283 -19.38 -13.04 -22.80
CA SER A 283 -18.87 -14.18 -22.03
C SER A 283 -17.41 -13.99 -21.61
N MET A 284 -16.53 -13.47 -22.48
CA MET A 284 -15.15 -13.18 -22.12
C MET A 284 -15.02 -12.07 -21.05
N ARG A 285 -15.85 -11.03 -21.13
CA ARG A 285 -15.89 -9.98 -20.10
C ARG A 285 -16.39 -10.53 -18.76
N GLY A 286 -17.42 -11.39 -18.83
CA GLY A 286 -17.93 -12.10 -17.66
C GLY A 286 -16.87 -13.00 -17.03
N VAL A 287 -16.10 -13.73 -17.83
CA VAL A 287 -14.99 -14.56 -17.33
C VAL A 287 -13.90 -13.72 -16.68
N CYS A 288 -13.48 -12.59 -17.29
CA CYS A 288 -12.50 -11.70 -16.70
C CYS A 288 -12.99 -11.11 -15.36
N LEU A 289 -14.26 -10.69 -15.32
CA LEU A 289 -14.87 -10.19 -14.09
C LEU A 289 -14.95 -11.30 -13.02
N ALA A 290 -15.38 -12.49 -13.41
CA ALA A 290 -15.46 -13.64 -12.52
C ALA A 290 -14.08 -14.03 -11.95
N LEU A 291 -13.02 -14.00 -12.77
CA LEU A 291 -11.65 -14.25 -12.30
C LEU A 291 -11.17 -13.18 -11.31
N VAL A 292 -11.47 -11.92 -11.56
CA VAL A 292 -11.12 -10.83 -10.64
C VAL A 292 -11.89 -10.98 -9.32
N LEU A 293 -13.18 -11.30 -9.39
CA LEU A 293 -13.99 -11.54 -8.19
C LEU A 293 -13.58 -12.83 -7.46
N ALA A 294 -13.22 -13.89 -8.19
CA ALA A 294 -12.69 -15.11 -7.59
C ALA A 294 -11.37 -14.86 -6.83
N LEU A 295 -10.45 -14.08 -7.41
CA LEU A 295 -9.24 -13.64 -6.72
C LEU A 295 -9.55 -12.78 -5.49
N ALA A 296 -10.52 -11.88 -5.61
CA ALA A 296 -10.96 -11.02 -4.52
C ALA A 296 -11.52 -11.80 -3.32
N VAL A 297 -12.11 -12.97 -3.56
CA VAL A 297 -12.67 -13.85 -2.52
C VAL A 297 -11.66 -14.91 -2.09
N ALA A 298 -11.02 -15.58 -3.04
CA ALA A 298 -10.13 -16.71 -2.75
C ALA A 298 -8.89 -16.29 -1.95
N VAL A 299 -8.29 -15.15 -2.26
CA VAL A 299 -7.08 -14.71 -1.55
C VAL A 299 -7.35 -14.37 -0.09
N PRO A 300 -8.38 -13.57 0.29
CA PRO A 300 -8.73 -13.38 1.68
C PRO A 300 -9.08 -14.69 2.40
N VAL A 301 -9.85 -15.57 1.76
CA VAL A 301 -10.25 -16.86 2.38
C VAL A 301 -9.05 -17.77 2.61
N LEU A 302 -8.12 -17.86 1.66
CA LEU A 302 -6.90 -18.65 1.80
C LEU A 302 -5.91 -18.03 2.78
N ALA A 303 -5.91 -16.70 2.89
CA ALA A 303 -5.03 -15.99 3.81
C ALA A 303 -5.66 -15.74 5.19
N LEU A 304 -6.95 -16.01 5.36
CA LEU A 304 -7.65 -16.14 6.65
C LEU A 304 -7.34 -17.49 7.33
N GLN A 305 -6.25 -18.15 6.94
CA GLN A 305 -5.66 -19.14 7.84
C GLN A 305 -5.42 -18.45 9.19
N PRO A 306 -5.73 -19.13 10.29
CA PRO A 306 -5.59 -18.53 11.61
C PRO A 306 -4.17 -18.02 11.78
N MET A 307 -3.99 -16.70 11.70
CA MET A 307 -2.68 -16.11 11.96
C MET A 307 -2.43 -16.20 13.45
N GLU A 308 -1.27 -16.71 13.78
CA GLU A 308 -0.73 -16.56 15.12
C GLU A 308 -0.65 -15.06 15.42
N TYR A 309 -1.27 -14.63 16.50
CA TYR A 309 -1.19 -13.26 16.97
C TYR A 309 -1.00 -13.26 18.47
N VAL A 310 -0.16 -12.37 18.93
CA VAL A 310 0.05 -12.11 20.35
C VAL A 310 -0.05 -10.61 20.56
N TYR A 311 -0.81 -10.18 21.54
CA TYR A 311 -0.92 -8.77 21.90
C TYR A 311 -0.99 -8.61 23.42
N VAL A 312 -0.47 -7.49 23.90
CA VAL A 312 -0.57 -7.13 25.31
C VAL A 312 -1.94 -6.51 25.54
N LYS A 313 -2.76 -7.17 26.35
CA LYS A 313 -4.12 -6.73 26.69
C LYS A 313 -4.12 -5.61 27.71
N SER A 314 -3.29 -5.76 28.73
CA SER A 314 -3.12 -4.77 29.78
C SER A 314 -1.67 -4.72 30.27
N ALA A 315 -1.24 -3.56 30.71
CA ALA A 315 0.03 -3.35 31.35
C ALA A 315 -0.20 -2.58 32.64
N GLN A 316 0.23 -3.13 33.76
CA GLN A 316 0.04 -2.55 35.10
C GLN A 316 1.34 -2.63 35.90
N VAL A 317 1.46 -1.82 36.92
CA VAL A 317 2.56 -1.92 37.92
C VAL A 317 1.94 -2.48 39.18
N ASN A 318 2.53 -3.56 39.70
CA ASN A 318 2.07 -4.17 40.96
C ASN A 318 2.48 -3.35 42.17
N GLU A 319 2.04 -3.74 43.38
CA GLU A 319 2.37 -3.06 44.60
C GLU A 319 3.89 -3.12 44.94
N ALA A 320 4.60 -4.08 44.35
CA ALA A 320 6.05 -4.21 44.50
C ALA A 320 6.85 -3.31 43.55
N GLY A 321 6.18 -2.69 42.60
CA GLY A 321 6.79 -1.84 41.58
C GLY A 321 7.14 -2.55 40.26
N ASP A 322 6.86 -3.86 40.13
CA ASP A 322 7.17 -4.64 38.93
C ASP A 322 6.12 -4.44 37.83
N TYR A 323 6.54 -4.60 36.60
CA TYR A 323 5.65 -4.49 35.42
C TYR A 323 4.93 -5.81 35.19
N VAL A 324 3.59 -5.79 35.18
CA VAL A 324 2.73 -6.94 34.95
C VAL A 324 2.01 -6.73 33.61
N PHE A 325 2.21 -7.65 32.67
CA PHE A 325 1.59 -7.63 31.35
C PHE A 325 0.63 -8.83 31.24
N GLU A 326 -0.62 -8.56 30.93
CA GLU A 326 -1.54 -9.58 30.47
C GLU A 326 -1.41 -9.71 28.95
N VAL A 327 -1.02 -10.88 28.51
CA VAL A 327 -0.81 -11.18 27.09
C VAL A 327 -1.87 -12.16 26.63
N GLU A 328 -2.54 -11.83 25.54
CA GLU A 328 -3.48 -12.71 24.84
C GLU A 328 -3.00 -12.94 23.41
N GLY A 329 -3.19 -14.15 22.92
CA GLY A 329 -2.79 -14.50 21.57
C GLY A 329 -3.48 -15.76 21.08
N ALA A 330 -3.07 -16.20 19.92
CA ALA A 330 -3.49 -17.48 19.37
C ALA A 330 -2.31 -18.11 18.64
N ALA A 331 -1.97 -19.33 19.00
CA ALA A 331 -0.98 -20.13 18.30
C ALA A 331 -1.66 -21.13 17.35
N TYR A 332 -1.14 -21.23 16.15
CA TYR A 332 -1.59 -22.23 15.18
C TYR A 332 -0.85 -23.55 15.41
N LEU A 333 -1.61 -24.59 15.67
CA LEU A 333 -1.10 -25.95 15.84
C LEU A 333 -1.18 -26.70 14.52
N ALA A 334 -0.07 -26.74 13.79
CA ALA A 334 0.01 -27.37 12.45
C ALA A 334 -0.41 -28.84 12.45
N ASP A 335 -0.11 -29.57 13.53
CA ASP A 335 -0.44 -31.02 13.63
C ASP A 335 -1.94 -31.29 13.76
N TYR A 336 -2.72 -30.28 14.16
CA TYR A 336 -4.15 -30.42 14.42
C TYR A 336 -5.02 -29.49 13.54
N ASP A 337 -4.40 -28.65 12.70
CA ASP A 337 -5.07 -27.72 11.79
C ASP A 337 -6.11 -26.80 12.50
N TYR A 338 -5.79 -26.34 13.69
CA TYR A 338 -6.60 -25.35 14.39
C TYR A 338 -5.76 -24.37 15.21
N THR A 339 -6.36 -23.20 15.48
CA THR A 339 -5.74 -22.15 16.30
C THR A 339 -6.17 -22.31 17.75
N GLN A 340 -5.21 -22.36 18.65
CA GLN A 340 -5.46 -22.46 20.07
C GLN A 340 -5.28 -21.09 20.75
N PRO A 341 -6.28 -20.60 21.51
CA PRO A 341 -6.13 -19.36 22.25
C PRO A 341 -5.09 -19.52 23.36
N LEU A 342 -4.18 -18.56 23.44
CA LEU A 342 -3.17 -18.45 24.49
C LEU A 342 -3.45 -17.20 25.32
N ALA A 343 -3.36 -17.33 26.64
CA ALA A 343 -3.39 -16.19 27.54
C ALA A 343 -2.48 -16.46 28.74
N TYR A 344 -1.59 -15.53 29.05
CA TYR A 344 -0.65 -15.61 30.15
C TYR A 344 -0.34 -14.23 30.71
N THR A 345 0.04 -14.21 31.98
CA THR A 345 0.52 -13.00 32.66
C THR A 345 2.01 -13.08 32.79
N VAL A 346 2.72 -12.05 32.33
CA VAL A 346 4.18 -11.92 32.43
C VAL A 346 4.49 -10.83 33.44
N THR A 347 5.29 -11.15 34.46
CA THR A 347 5.80 -10.17 35.41
C THR A 347 7.28 -9.93 35.14
N ILE A 348 7.68 -8.67 35.04
CA ILE A 348 9.05 -8.23 34.80
C ILE A 348 9.51 -7.44 36.02
N ASP A 349 10.57 -7.90 36.64
CA ASP A 349 11.24 -7.21 37.76
C ASP A 349 11.74 -5.83 37.28
N SER A 350 11.28 -4.78 37.94
CA SER A 350 11.57 -3.39 37.55
C SER A 350 13.01 -2.96 37.80
N GLU A 351 13.73 -3.62 38.72
CA GLU A 351 15.12 -3.29 39.01
C GLU A 351 16.10 -4.00 38.06
N LYS A 352 15.81 -5.26 37.72
CA LYS A 352 16.71 -6.12 36.93
C LYS A 352 16.31 -6.25 35.48
N TYR A 353 15.09 -5.86 35.13
CA TYR A 353 14.50 -6.04 33.79
C TYR A 353 14.58 -7.50 33.29
N ILE A 354 14.28 -8.44 34.17
CA ILE A 354 14.20 -9.87 33.88
C ILE A 354 12.76 -10.34 34.08
N VAL A 355 12.39 -11.38 33.34
CA VAL A 355 11.09 -12.03 33.52
C VAL A 355 11.10 -12.78 34.84
N SER A 356 10.39 -12.30 35.84
CA SER A 356 10.34 -12.89 37.18
C SER A 356 9.30 -14.00 37.26
N GLU A 357 8.18 -13.89 36.55
CA GLU A 357 7.11 -14.86 36.64
C GLU A 357 6.30 -14.89 35.34
N ILE A 358 5.84 -16.09 34.94
CA ILE A 358 4.89 -16.29 33.82
C ILE A 358 3.78 -17.20 34.33
N ILE A 359 2.55 -16.69 34.41
CA ILE A 359 1.37 -17.43 34.86
C ILE A 359 0.43 -17.68 33.67
N PRO A 360 0.16 -18.95 33.31
CA PRO A 360 -0.85 -19.27 32.31
C PRO A 360 -2.26 -18.97 32.82
N VAL A 361 -3.05 -18.26 32.03
CA VAL A 361 -4.42 -17.87 32.38
C VAL A 361 -5.43 -18.87 31.84
N THR A 362 -5.16 -19.49 30.70
CA THR A 362 -6.07 -20.46 30.06
C THR A 362 -5.55 -21.89 30.20
N GLN A 363 -6.47 -22.84 30.17
CA GLN A 363 -6.12 -24.27 30.25
C GLN A 363 -5.25 -24.71 29.05
N SER A 364 -5.44 -24.12 27.90
CA SER A 364 -4.60 -24.34 26.71
C SER A 364 -3.15 -23.88 26.95
N THR A 365 -2.96 -22.74 27.60
CA THR A 365 -1.63 -22.21 27.91
C THR A 365 -0.92 -23.07 28.97
N MET A 366 -1.65 -23.76 29.85
CA MET A 366 -1.04 -24.66 30.86
C MET A 366 -0.23 -25.80 30.24
N GLY A 367 -0.55 -26.23 29.02
CA GLY A 367 0.21 -27.23 28.29
C GLY A 367 1.65 -26.80 27.95
N TYR A 368 1.92 -25.51 27.91
CA TYR A 368 3.23 -24.92 27.53
C TYR A 368 4.03 -24.39 28.73
N VAL A 369 3.61 -24.65 29.96
CA VAL A 369 4.30 -24.16 31.18
C VAL A 369 5.77 -24.55 31.19
N ALA A 370 6.13 -25.76 30.77
CA ALA A 370 7.51 -26.21 30.75
C ALA A 370 8.37 -25.41 29.75
N GLU A 371 7.81 -25.03 28.63
CA GLU A 371 8.48 -24.24 27.58
C GLU A 371 8.58 -22.77 28.02
N LEU A 372 7.52 -22.22 28.60
CA LEU A 372 7.52 -20.86 29.13
C LEU A 372 8.51 -20.70 30.29
N ALA A 373 8.75 -21.74 31.07
CA ALA A 373 9.75 -21.72 32.15
C ALA A 373 11.19 -21.47 31.66
N LEU A 374 11.49 -21.75 30.37
CA LEU A 374 12.79 -21.46 29.78
C LEU A 374 13.10 -19.96 29.73
N PHE A 375 12.08 -19.10 29.76
CA PHE A 375 12.23 -17.64 29.70
C PHE A 375 12.34 -16.99 31.09
N LEU A 376 12.06 -17.74 32.16
CA LEU A 376 12.17 -17.23 33.53
C LEU A 376 13.62 -16.87 33.87
N ASN A 377 13.79 -15.75 34.56
CA ASN A 377 15.09 -15.20 34.96
C ASN A 377 16.03 -14.86 33.80
N LYS A 378 15.48 -14.66 32.60
CA LYS A 378 16.23 -14.29 31.42
C LYS A 378 16.11 -12.80 31.11
N THR A 379 17.22 -12.22 30.70
CA THR A 379 17.22 -10.86 30.13
C THR A 379 16.78 -10.91 28.67
N ARG A 380 16.43 -9.75 28.09
CA ARG A 380 16.07 -9.61 26.69
C ARG A 380 17.09 -10.25 25.73
N HIS A 381 18.39 -10.06 25.99
CA HIS A 381 19.45 -10.64 25.13
C HIS A 381 19.51 -12.16 25.22
N GLU A 382 19.26 -12.72 26.39
CA GLU A 382 19.25 -14.18 26.58
C GLU A 382 18.02 -14.81 25.95
N VAL A 383 16.87 -14.13 25.96
CA VAL A 383 15.67 -14.58 25.25
C VAL A 383 15.92 -14.56 23.74
N ALA A 384 16.52 -13.50 23.20
CA ALA A 384 16.89 -13.43 21.80
C ALA A 384 17.81 -14.56 21.35
N SER A 385 18.77 -14.96 22.21
CA SER A 385 19.66 -16.08 21.92
C SER A 385 18.96 -17.45 21.92
N LEU A 386 17.89 -17.61 22.69
CA LEU A 386 17.10 -18.85 22.74
C LEU A 386 16.16 -18.98 21.54
N THR A 387 15.57 -17.88 21.08
CA THR A 387 14.64 -17.87 19.95
C THR A 387 15.35 -17.82 18.60
N GLY A 388 16.65 -17.47 18.59
CA GLY A 388 17.41 -17.28 17.34
C GLY A 388 16.98 -16.01 16.57
N GLU A 389 16.08 -15.23 17.12
CA GLU A 389 15.61 -13.97 16.55
C GLU A 389 16.28 -12.79 17.24
N ASP A 390 16.69 -11.81 16.47
CA ASP A 390 17.13 -10.53 17.02
C ASP A 390 15.88 -9.78 17.46
N LEU A 391 15.61 -9.75 18.77
CA LEU A 391 14.55 -8.97 19.42
C LEU A 391 14.83 -7.46 19.37
N SER A 392 15.68 -6.99 18.45
CA SER A 392 15.72 -5.59 18.07
C SER A 392 14.32 -5.23 17.57
N VAL A 393 13.74 -4.18 18.15
CA VAL A 393 12.42 -3.66 17.81
C VAL A 393 12.35 -3.45 16.30
N ASP A 394 11.91 -4.49 15.59
CA ASP A 394 11.52 -4.32 14.22
C ASP A 394 10.22 -3.53 14.24
N SER A 395 10.21 -2.38 13.57
CA SER A 395 9.07 -1.46 13.54
C SER A 395 7.79 -2.08 12.96
N LYS A 396 7.82 -3.36 12.62
CA LYS A 396 6.69 -4.15 12.13
C LYS A 396 5.97 -4.96 13.19
N THR A 397 6.61 -5.22 14.32
CA THR A 397 5.99 -5.91 15.44
C THR A 397 6.20 -5.10 16.71
N SER A 398 5.33 -4.15 16.97
CA SER A 398 5.20 -3.51 18.28
C SER A 398 4.59 -4.46 19.32
N ALA A 399 4.70 -5.76 19.11
CA ALA A 399 4.20 -6.81 19.97
C ALA A 399 5.26 -7.92 20.09
N THR A 400 6.32 -7.59 20.79
CA THR A 400 7.17 -8.56 21.50
C THR A 400 7.63 -7.93 22.77
#